data_beaad3c7d29234b3ce1b3e92151dbad3
#
_entry.id   beaad3c7d29234b3ce1b3e92151dbad3
#
_cell.length_a   1.000
_cell.length_b   1.000
_cell.length_c   1.000
_cell.angle_alpha   90.00
_cell.angle_beta   90.00
_cell.angle_gamma   90.00
#
_symmetry.space_group_name_H-M   'P 1'
#
loop_
_entity.id
_entity.type
_entity.pdbx_description
1 polymer ?
#
loop_
_entity_poly.entity_id
_entity_poly.type
_entity_poly.pdbx_seq_one_letter_code
_entity_poly.pdbx_strand_id
1 'polypeptide(L)'
;STWFSRIITDKFLPFKHDSTQASYRSASSLEEAFDWSQYPAKKVIATGYTAGKESTGKTPDHPAYGITYSGVKVKRDLYSTIAADLDVFPIGTILFIPGYGYGVVADTGSAIKGNKIDLYFETVQDVYEKWGKREVTVYVIERGNGSLTEETLKQLNEDESMQVFRQQYLKSL
;
A
#
# COMPACT_ATOMS: atom_id res chain seq x y z
N SER A 1 -16.71 -4.21 -0.98
CA SER A 1 -17.93 -3.49 -0.64
C SER A 1 -18.25 -2.40 -1.66
N THR A 2 -19.48 -1.92 -1.66
CA THR A 2 -19.94 -0.86 -2.56
C THR A 2 -19.10 0.42 -2.45
N TRP A 3 -18.62 0.70 -1.25
CA TRP A 3 -17.80 1.88 -0.99
C TRP A 3 -16.47 1.83 -1.74
N PHE A 4 -15.78 0.70 -1.67
CA PHE A 4 -14.50 0.52 -2.38
C PHE A 4 -14.70 0.51 -3.88
N SER A 5 -15.73 -0.17 -4.37
CA SER A 5 -16.07 -0.18 -5.79
C SER A 5 -16.35 1.24 -6.29
N ARG A 6 -17.05 2.05 -5.49
CA ARG A 6 -17.35 3.43 -5.85
C ARG A 6 -16.09 4.29 -5.88
N ILE A 7 -15.20 4.15 -4.89
CA ILE A 7 -13.95 4.92 -4.87
C ILE A 7 -13.13 4.64 -6.12
N ILE A 8 -12.89 3.37 -6.40
CA ILE A 8 -12.10 2.97 -7.55
C ILE A 8 -12.78 3.41 -8.84
N THR A 9 -14.08 3.18 -8.94
CA THR A 9 -14.84 3.55 -10.13
C THR A 9 -14.87 5.05 -10.34
N ASP A 10 -15.25 5.82 -9.32
CA ASP A 10 -15.38 7.27 -9.43
C ASP A 10 -14.04 7.96 -9.63
N LYS A 11 -12.98 7.49 -8.95
CA LYS A 11 -11.66 8.11 -9.01
C LYS A 11 -10.88 7.74 -10.26
N PHE A 12 -11.06 6.51 -10.75
CA PHE A 12 -10.27 6.00 -11.87
C PHE A 12 -11.05 5.94 -13.18
N LEU A 13 -12.36 6.22 -13.18
CA LEU A 13 -13.18 6.24 -14.38
C LEU A 13 -12.62 7.14 -15.50
N PRO A 14 -12.12 8.37 -15.21
CA PRO A 14 -11.57 9.22 -16.26
C PRO A 14 -10.45 8.54 -17.06
N PHE A 15 -9.79 7.54 -16.48
CA PHE A 15 -8.72 6.79 -17.12
C PHE A 15 -9.18 5.51 -17.80
N LYS A 16 -10.48 5.23 -17.79
CA LYS A 16 -11.01 4.00 -18.38
C LYS A 16 -10.74 3.90 -19.87
N HIS A 17 -10.87 5.01 -20.58
CA HIS A 17 -10.55 5.04 -22.00
C HIS A 17 -9.05 4.92 -22.22
N ASP A 18 -8.28 5.59 -21.38
CA ASP A 18 -6.83 5.53 -21.44
C ASP A 18 -6.32 4.16 -20.94
N SER A 19 -7.03 3.51 -20.02
CA SER A 19 -6.64 2.18 -19.56
C SER A 19 -6.77 1.14 -20.66
N THR A 20 -7.68 1.30 -21.59
CA THR A 20 -7.72 0.45 -22.78
C THR A 20 -6.46 0.65 -23.61
N GLN A 21 -6.03 1.88 -23.80
CA GLN A 21 -4.78 2.19 -24.49
C GLN A 21 -3.57 1.84 -23.64
N ALA A 22 -3.64 2.02 -22.34
CA ALA A 22 -2.57 1.65 -21.41
C ALA A 22 -2.36 0.13 -21.37
N SER A 23 -3.44 -0.67 -21.34
CA SER A 23 -3.31 -2.12 -21.45
C SER A 23 -2.79 -2.53 -22.80
N TYR A 24 -3.14 -1.81 -23.83
CA TYR A 24 -2.63 -2.02 -25.18
C TYR A 24 -1.14 -1.70 -25.26
N ARG A 25 -0.71 -0.62 -24.63
CA ARG A 25 0.69 -0.23 -24.56
C ARG A 25 1.50 -1.10 -23.62
N SER A 26 0.87 -1.67 -22.59
CA SER A 26 1.44 -2.52 -21.53
C SER A 26 2.71 -1.98 -20.87
N ALA A 27 3.12 -0.74 -21.18
CA ALA A 27 4.35 -0.12 -20.72
C ALA A 27 4.15 0.96 -19.66
N SER A 28 2.91 1.43 -19.46
CA SER A 28 2.65 2.48 -18.48
C SER A 28 2.71 1.92 -17.07
N SER A 29 3.55 2.54 -16.25
CA SER A 29 3.59 2.24 -14.82
C SER A 29 2.39 2.88 -14.11
N LEU A 30 2.13 2.44 -12.90
CA LEU A 30 1.07 3.03 -12.08
C LEU A 30 1.34 4.53 -11.84
N GLU A 31 2.61 4.92 -11.66
CA GLU A 31 3.01 6.31 -11.47
C GLU A 31 2.62 7.18 -12.66
N GLU A 32 2.68 6.63 -13.88
CA GLU A 32 2.41 7.37 -15.11
C GLU A 32 0.94 7.33 -15.53
N ALA A 33 0.18 6.35 -15.04
CA ALA A 33 -1.17 6.07 -15.55
C ALA A 33 -2.23 7.05 -15.04
N PHE A 34 -2.02 7.68 -13.89
CA PHE A 34 -3.00 8.54 -13.24
C PHE A 34 -2.40 9.89 -12.88
N ASP A 35 -3.28 10.89 -12.78
CA ASP A 35 -2.91 12.22 -12.29
C ASP A 35 -3.01 12.25 -10.77
N TRP A 36 -1.88 12.00 -10.11
CA TRP A 36 -1.84 11.96 -8.65
C TRP A 36 -1.98 13.34 -8.01
N SER A 37 -1.78 14.41 -8.77
CA SER A 37 -1.91 15.78 -8.23
C SER A 37 -3.34 16.13 -7.79
N GLN A 38 -4.33 15.35 -8.20
CA GLN A 38 -5.71 15.54 -7.75
C GLN A 38 -5.96 15.07 -6.32
N TYR A 39 -5.01 14.37 -5.71
CA TYR A 39 -5.13 13.86 -4.35
C TYR A 39 -4.31 14.70 -3.38
N PRO A 40 -4.74 14.78 -2.09
CA PRO A 40 -3.91 15.40 -1.08
C PRO A 40 -2.53 14.74 -1.01
N ALA A 41 -1.48 15.55 -1.00
CA ALA A 41 -0.10 15.07 -0.97
C ALA A 41 0.51 15.33 0.40
N LYS A 42 1.38 14.44 0.85
CA LYS A 42 2.09 14.60 2.11
C LYS A 42 3.51 14.03 1.99
N LYS A 43 4.48 14.81 2.45
CA LYS A 43 5.86 14.31 2.56
C LYS A 43 6.01 13.49 3.83
N VAL A 44 6.56 12.29 3.69
CA VAL A 44 6.80 11.39 4.81
C VAL A 44 8.19 10.79 4.70
N ILE A 45 8.73 10.36 5.83
CA ILE A 45 9.91 9.50 5.85
C ILE A 45 9.40 8.07 5.82
N ALA A 46 9.81 7.31 4.81
CA ALA A 46 9.39 5.92 4.63
C ALA A 46 10.58 4.98 4.81
N THR A 47 10.41 4.03 5.70
CA THR A 47 11.35 2.95 5.97
C THR A 47 10.71 1.63 5.54
N GLY A 48 11.41 0.52 5.70
CA GLY A 48 10.87 -0.79 5.40
C GLY A 48 10.98 -1.73 6.59
N TYR A 49 10.05 -2.67 6.68
CA TYR A 49 10.07 -3.70 7.71
C TYR A 49 9.61 -5.05 7.13
N THR A 50 9.90 -6.11 7.88
CA THR A 50 9.45 -7.47 7.56
C THR A 50 8.66 -8.04 8.73
N ALA A 51 8.04 -9.20 8.54
CA ALA A 51 7.38 -9.91 9.63
C ALA A 51 8.42 -10.62 10.55
N GLY A 52 9.68 -10.66 10.12
CA GLY A 52 10.72 -11.41 10.80
C GLY A 52 11.17 -10.81 12.13
N LYS A 53 12.01 -11.56 12.83
CA LYS A 53 12.49 -11.25 14.16
C LYS A 53 13.21 -9.89 14.23
N GLU A 54 13.93 -9.53 13.18
CA GLU A 54 14.69 -8.27 13.08
C GLU A 54 13.78 -7.03 13.14
N SER A 55 12.52 -7.17 12.73
CA SER A 55 11.55 -6.06 12.73
C SER A 55 10.55 -6.16 13.88
N THR A 56 10.11 -7.37 14.21
CA THR A 56 8.99 -7.59 15.14
C THR A 56 9.39 -8.32 16.42
N GLY A 57 10.57 -8.93 16.44
CA GLY A 57 10.99 -9.82 17.52
C GLY A 57 10.32 -11.18 17.52
N LYS A 58 9.49 -11.48 16.52
CA LYS A 58 8.73 -12.73 16.44
C LYS A 58 9.31 -13.67 15.39
N THR A 59 9.24 -14.95 15.66
CA THR A 59 9.63 -16.02 14.74
C THR A 59 8.38 -16.66 14.15
N PRO A 60 8.48 -17.43 13.03
CA PRO A 60 7.31 -17.98 12.35
C PRO A 60 6.40 -18.87 13.20
N ASP A 61 6.90 -19.43 14.29
CA ASP A 61 6.10 -20.24 15.22
C ASP A 61 5.30 -19.42 16.23
N HIS A 62 5.53 -18.10 16.31
CA HIS A 62 4.78 -17.23 17.19
C HIS A 62 3.34 -17.07 16.68
N PRO A 63 2.29 -17.19 17.55
CA PRO A 63 0.89 -17.09 17.11
C PRO A 63 0.58 -15.76 16.41
N ALA A 64 1.23 -14.67 16.78
CA ALA A 64 1.01 -13.35 16.19
C ALA A 64 1.99 -13.01 15.07
N TYR A 65 2.78 -13.98 14.59
CA TYR A 65 3.71 -13.75 13.48
C TYR A 65 2.94 -13.31 12.23
N GLY A 66 3.38 -12.18 11.65
CA GLY A 66 2.78 -11.65 10.43
C GLY A 66 1.40 -11.01 10.61
N ILE A 67 0.91 -10.88 11.84
CA ILE A 67 -0.39 -10.25 12.13
C ILE A 67 -0.16 -8.79 12.52
N THR A 68 -0.87 -7.88 11.83
CA THR A 68 -0.78 -6.45 12.09
C THR A 68 -1.70 -6.03 13.24
N TYR A 69 -1.57 -4.78 13.68
CA TYR A 69 -2.43 -4.18 14.71
C TYR A 69 -3.93 -4.31 14.37
N SER A 70 -4.28 -4.14 13.09
CA SER A 70 -5.68 -4.26 12.63
C SER A 70 -6.20 -5.69 12.64
N GLY A 71 -5.32 -6.68 12.75
CA GLY A 71 -5.66 -8.09 12.69
C GLY A 71 -5.45 -8.74 11.32
N VAL A 72 -5.21 -7.94 10.29
CA VAL A 72 -4.90 -8.47 8.94
C VAL A 72 -3.46 -8.95 8.90
N LYS A 73 -3.21 -9.97 8.11
CA LYS A 73 -1.83 -10.42 7.85
C LYS A 73 -1.09 -9.42 7.00
N VAL A 74 0.21 -9.29 7.22
CA VAL A 74 1.09 -8.52 6.34
C VAL A 74 0.98 -9.05 4.91
N LYS A 75 1.00 -8.13 3.95
CA LYS A 75 0.86 -8.48 2.54
C LYS A 75 1.65 -7.52 1.68
N ARG A 76 2.40 -8.07 0.73
CA ARG A 76 3.07 -7.33 -0.33
C ARG A 76 2.40 -7.64 -1.66
N ASP A 77 1.67 -6.68 -2.19
CA ASP A 77 0.87 -6.81 -3.41
C ASP A 77 0.75 -5.42 -4.06
N LEU A 78 -0.18 -5.23 -4.97
CA LEU A 78 -0.51 -3.90 -5.49
C LEU A 78 -0.95 -2.99 -4.34
N TYR A 79 -1.83 -3.47 -3.47
CA TYR A 79 -2.19 -2.85 -2.20
C TYR A 79 -1.52 -3.66 -1.10
N SER A 80 -0.48 -3.08 -0.52
CA SER A 80 0.31 -3.73 0.53
C SER A 80 -0.04 -3.17 1.89
N THR A 81 0.18 -3.94 2.95
CA THR A 81 0.01 -3.45 4.32
C THR A 81 1.20 -2.56 4.70
N ILE A 82 0.92 -1.45 5.37
CA ILE A 82 1.94 -0.54 5.89
C ILE A 82 1.62 -0.18 7.33
N ALA A 83 2.63 0.32 8.04
CA ALA A 83 2.48 0.88 9.39
C ALA A 83 2.59 2.40 9.35
N ALA A 84 1.83 3.06 10.20
CA ALA A 84 1.81 4.52 10.28
C ALA A 84 1.46 4.98 11.70
N ASP A 85 1.61 6.28 11.93
CA ASP A 85 1.04 6.94 13.10
C ASP A 85 -0.47 7.09 12.87
N LEU A 86 -1.27 6.42 13.68
CA LEU A 86 -2.72 6.38 13.50
C LEU A 86 -3.39 7.74 13.73
N ASP A 87 -2.72 8.66 14.39
CA ASP A 87 -3.20 10.05 14.52
C ASP A 87 -3.04 10.82 13.20
N VAL A 88 -2.12 10.40 12.35
CA VAL A 88 -1.88 11.01 11.04
C VAL A 88 -2.66 10.27 9.95
N PHE A 89 -2.54 8.95 9.93
CA PHE A 89 -3.22 8.08 8.98
C PHE A 89 -3.92 6.95 9.73
N PRO A 90 -5.23 7.05 9.97
CA PRO A 90 -5.98 5.99 10.65
C PRO A 90 -5.91 4.65 9.91
N ILE A 91 -6.14 3.56 10.63
CA ILE A 91 -6.24 2.22 10.03
C ILE A 91 -7.25 2.28 8.87
N GLY A 92 -6.88 1.68 7.75
CA GLY A 92 -7.69 1.64 6.53
C GLY A 92 -7.38 2.77 5.55
N THR A 93 -6.56 3.75 5.92
CA THR A 93 -6.12 4.80 4.99
C THR A 93 -5.36 4.17 3.82
N ILE A 94 -5.71 4.59 2.61
CA ILE A 94 -5.06 4.15 1.38
C ILE A 94 -4.18 5.27 0.87
N LEU A 95 -2.89 4.98 0.73
CA LEU A 95 -1.89 5.90 0.19
C LEU A 95 -1.36 5.34 -1.12
N PHE A 96 -1.09 6.22 -2.09
CA PHE A 96 -0.22 5.87 -3.19
C PHE A 96 1.20 6.32 -2.86
N ILE A 97 2.14 5.38 -2.96
CA ILE A 97 3.53 5.58 -2.56
C ILE A 97 4.40 5.33 -3.79
N PRO A 98 4.88 6.40 -4.46
CA PRO A 98 5.71 6.23 -5.65
C PRO A 98 6.92 5.32 -5.39
N GLY A 99 7.13 4.37 -6.29
CA GLY A 99 8.18 3.37 -6.14
C GLY A 99 7.80 2.14 -5.32
N TYR A 100 6.65 2.17 -4.66
CA TYR A 100 6.18 1.04 -3.84
C TYR A 100 4.82 0.48 -4.30
N GLY A 101 3.90 1.35 -4.68
CA GLY A 101 2.52 1.02 -5.01
C GLY A 101 1.55 1.60 -4.00
N TYR A 102 0.39 0.98 -3.84
CA TYR A 102 -0.55 1.39 -2.81
C TYR A 102 -0.16 0.80 -1.46
N GLY A 103 -0.26 1.61 -0.41
CA GLY A 103 -0.16 1.16 0.96
C GLY A 103 -1.48 1.33 1.68
N VAL A 104 -1.93 0.31 2.40
CA VAL A 104 -3.12 0.38 3.24
C VAL A 104 -2.65 0.30 4.68
N VAL A 105 -2.98 1.33 5.46
CA VAL A 105 -2.55 1.38 6.86
C VAL A 105 -3.24 0.27 7.63
N ALA A 106 -2.45 -0.69 8.06
CA ALA A 106 -2.91 -1.88 8.79
C ALA A 106 -2.25 -1.98 10.16
N ASP A 107 -1.14 -1.28 10.35
CA ASP A 107 -0.29 -1.47 11.50
C ASP A 107 0.18 -0.14 12.08
N THR A 108 0.76 -0.21 13.26
CA THR A 108 1.35 0.94 13.94
C THR A 108 2.56 0.47 14.74
N GLY A 109 3.35 1.41 15.25
CA GLY A 109 4.50 1.08 16.08
C GLY A 109 4.93 2.29 16.90
N SER A 110 5.56 2.03 18.04
CA SER A 110 5.97 3.10 18.96
C SER A 110 7.00 4.06 18.35
N ALA A 111 7.78 3.60 17.38
CA ALA A 111 8.78 4.42 16.70
C ALA A 111 8.23 5.12 15.44
N ILE A 112 6.98 4.84 15.04
CA ILE A 112 6.39 5.38 13.83
C ILE A 112 5.45 6.51 14.22
N LYS A 113 6.02 7.72 14.35
CA LYS A 113 5.30 8.90 14.82
C LYS A 113 5.42 10.06 13.83
N GLY A 114 4.32 10.82 13.71
CA GLY A 114 4.25 11.98 12.83
C GLY A 114 4.23 11.57 11.36
N ASN A 115 4.97 12.31 10.54
CA ASN A 115 5.06 12.07 9.09
C ASN A 115 6.06 10.96 8.78
N LYS A 116 5.76 9.78 9.29
CA LYS A 116 6.59 8.58 9.16
C LYS A 116 5.71 7.40 8.82
N ILE A 117 6.16 6.58 7.88
CA ILE A 117 5.51 5.32 7.54
C ILE A 117 6.53 4.22 7.42
N ASP A 118 6.09 2.98 7.57
CA ASP A 118 6.94 1.82 7.47
C ASP A 118 6.30 0.83 6.50
N LEU A 119 7.03 0.51 5.44
CA LEU A 119 6.53 -0.26 4.31
C LEU A 119 6.88 -1.72 4.48
N TYR A 120 5.89 -2.59 4.33
CA TYR A 120 6.13 -4.03 4.44
C TYR A 120 6.87 -4.57 3.20
N PHE A 121 7.90 -5.35 3.45
CA PHE A 121 8.62 -6.16 2.46
C PHE A 121 8.72 -7.59 2.98
N GLU A 122 8.81 -8.54 2.07
CA GLU A 122 8.87 -9.96 2.45
C GLU A 122 10.21 -10.35 3.05
N THR A 123 11.31 -9.71 2.62
CA THR A 123 12.65 -10.01 3.11
C THR A 123 13.42 -8.75 3.48
N VAL A 124 14.40 -8.92 4.38
CA VAL A 124 15.34 -7.85 4.76
C VAL A 124 16.14 -7.39 3.55
N GLN A 125 16.52 -8.32 2.68
CA GLN A 125 17.23 -7.99 1.44
C GLN A 125 16.42 -7.05 0.56
N ASP A 126 15.10 -7.29 0.42
CA ASP A 126 14.22 -6.41 -0.33
C ASP A 126 14.16 -5.01 0.26
N VAL A 127 14.13 -4.90 1.60
CA VAL A 127 14.15 -3.59 2.25
C VAL A 127 15.39 -2.80 1.83
N TYR A 128 16.56 -3.41 1.90
CA TYR A 128 17.81 -2.72 1.59
C TYR A 128 17.97 -2.45 0.09
N GLU A 129 17.66 -3.41 -0.75
CA GLU A 129 17.91 -3.30 -2.19
C GLU A 129 16.84 -2.47 -2.92
N LYS A 130 15.58 -2.57 -2.49
CA LYS A 130 14.45 -1.96 -3.21
C LYS A 130 13.99 -0.66 -2.61
N TRP A 131 14.30 -0.38 -1.36
CA TRP A 131 13.80 0.82 -0.70
C TRP A 131 14.84 1.58 0.12
N GLY A 132 15.30 1.01 1.24
CA GLY A 132 16.12 1.69 2.22
C GLY A 132 15.29 2.59 3.13
N LYS A 133 15.75 3.82 3.33
CA LYS A 133 15.05 4.87 4.06
C LYS A 133 15.10 6.13 3.21
N ARG A 134 13.93 6.70 2.93
CA ARG A 134 13.89 7.90 2.09
C ARG A 134 12.69 8.76 2.42
N GLU A 135 12.83 10.05 2.13
CA GLU A 135 11.69 10.96 2.09
C GLU A 135 10.96 10.77 0.77
N VAL A 136 9.65 10.69 0.82
CA VAL A 136 8.81 10.50 -0.36
C VAL A 136 7.50 11.27 -0.20
N THR A 137 7.00 11.82 -1.30
CA THR A 137 5.66 12.40 -1.32
C THR A 137 4.65 11.30 -1.59
N VAL A 138 3.73 11.09 -0.66
CA VAL A 138 2.64 10.13 -0.80
C VAL A 138 1.34 10.86 -1.05
N TYR A 139 0.37 10.16 -1.65
CA TYR A 139 -0.93 10.73 -2.00
C TYR A 139 -2.01 9.99 -1.25
N VAL A 140 -2.89 10.75 -0.59
CA VAL A 140 -3.99 10.17 0.20
C VAL A 140 -5.14 9.88 -0.74
N ILE A 141 -5.33 8.60 -1.07
CA ILE A 141 -6.40 8.16 -1.96
C ILE A 141 -7.72 8.13 -1.21
N GLU A 142 -7.69 7.61 0.01
CA GLU A 142 -8.87 7.55 0.87
C GLU A 142 -8.45 7.50 2.33
N ARG A 143 -9.10 8.29 3.17
CA ARG A 143 -8.83 8.27 4.61
C ARG A 143 -9.58 7.08 5.23
N GLY A 144 -8.87 6.30 6.04
CA GLY A 144 -9.45 5.16 6.74
C GLY A 144 -10.42 5.54 7.84
N ASN A 145 -11.26 4.60 8.21
CA ASN A 145 -12.25 4.78 9.27
C ASN A 145 -11.86 4.12 10.60
N GLY A 146 -10.64 3.61 10.68
CA GLY A 146 -10.14 2.96 11.90
C GLY A 146 -10.17 1.45 11.89
N SER A 147 -10.64 0.84 10.82
CA SER A 147 -10.69 -0.62 10.69
C SER A 147 -10.23 -1.09 9.31
N LEU A 148 -9.75 -2.33 9.24
CA LEU A 148 -9.36 -2.99 8.01
C LEU A 148 -9.59 -4.49 8.19
N THR A 149 -10.13 -5.14 7.16
CA THR A 149 -10.37 -6.58 7.16
C THR A 149 -9.62 -7.25 6.03
N GLU A 150 -9.38 -8.56 6.15
CA GLU A 150 -8.80 -9.37 5.08
C GLU A 150 -9.64 -9.29 3.80
N GLU A 151 -10.96 -9.31 3.94
CA GLU A 151 -11.88 -9.23 2.81
C GLU A 151 -11.71 -7.91 2.05
N THR A 152 -11.61 -6.80 2.76
CA THR A 152 -11.41 -5.49 2.17
C THR A 152 -10.11 -5.42 1.38
N LEU A 153 -9.02 -5.90 1.98
CA LEU A 153 -7.72 -5.90 1.33
C LEU A 153 -7.72 -6.80 0.09
N LYS A 154 -8.37 -7.94 0.18
CA LYS A 154 -8.53 -8.86 -0.95
C LYS A 154 -9.30 -8.20 -2.10
N GLN A 155 -10.41 -7.54 -1.80
CA GLN A 155 -11.22 -6.85 -2.80
C GLN A 155 -10.41 -5.76 -3.53
N LEU A 156 -9.60 -5.01 -2.80
CA LEU A 156 -8.72 -4.00 -3.40
C LEU A 156 -7.75 -4.63 -4.38
N ASN A 157 -7.09 -5.71 -3.98
CA ASN A 157 -6.09 -6.37 -4.82
C ASN A 157 -6.70 -7.13 -6.01
N GLU A 158 -7.96 -7.55 -5.90
CA GLU A 158 -8.64 -8.32 -6.95
C GLU A 158 -9.49 -7.43 -7.87
N ASP A 159 -9.46 -6.11 -7.72
CA ASP A 159 -10.18 -5.20 -8.60
C ASP A 159 -9.76 -5.41 -10.05
N GLU A 160 -10.73 -5.76 -10.89
CA GLU A 160 -10.49 -6.09 -12.29
C GLU A 160 -9.84 -4.95 -13.07
N SER A 161 -10.19 -3.70 -12.77
CA SER A 161 -9.66 -2.53 -13.49
C SER A 161 -8.18 -2.29 -13.22
N MET A 162 -7.62 -2.91 -12.19
CA MET A 162 -6.24 -2.67 -11.76
C MET A 162 -5.29 -3.84 -12.03
N GLN A 163 -5.75 -4.92 -12.65
CA GLN A 163 -4.94 -6.13 -12.79
C GLN A 163 -3.71 -5.95 -13.67
N VAL A 164 -3.75 -5.05 -14.65
CA VAL A 164 -2.56 -4.73 -15.47
C VAL A 164 -1.42 -4.25 -14.57
N PHE A 165 -1.73 -3.33 -13.66
CA PHE A 165 -0.74 -2.77 -12.72
C PHE A 165 -0.34 -3.81 -11.67
N ARG A 166 -1.29 -4.58 -11.18
CA ARG A 166 -1.01 -5.64 -10.22
C ARG A 166 0.00 -6.65 -10.77
N GLN A 167 -0.18 -7.06 -12.04
CA GLN A 167 0.76 -7.98 -12.68
C GLN A 167 2.16 -7.39 -12.79
N GLN A 168 2.27 -6.10 -13.08
CA GLN A 168 3.56 -5.42 -13.12
C GLN A 168 4.27 -5.50 -11.76
N TYR A 169 3.54 -5.22 -10.66
CA TYR A 169 4.11 -5.30 -9.31
C TYR A 169 4.49 -6.71 -8.93
N LEU A 170 3.64 -7.69 -9.19
CA LEU A 170 3.93 -9.09 -8.84
C LEU A 170 5.14 -9.62 -9.58
N LYS A 171 5.38 -9.19 -10.82
CA LYS A 171 6.56 -9.60 -11.58
C LYS A 171 7.86 -9.02 -11.04
N SER A 172 7.79 -7.87 -10.36
CA SER A 172 8.98 -7.20 -9.83
C SER A 172 9.35 -7.66 -8.41
N LEU A 173 8.54 -8.47 -7.79
CA LEU A 173 8.77 -8.95 -6.42
C LEU A 173 9.73 -10.16 -6.32
#